data_4229fe7cf61a091bb0f16945dbb5c85a
#
_entry.id   4229fe7cf61a091bb0f16945dbb5c85a
#
_cell.length_a   1.000
_cell.length_b   1.000
_cell.length_c   1.000
_cell.angle_alpha   90.00
_cell.angle_beta   90.00
_cell.angle_gamma   90.00
#
_symmetry.space_group_name_H-M   'P 1'
#
loop_
_entity.id
_entity.type
_entity.pdbx_description
1 polymer ?
#
loop_
_entity_poly.entity_id
_entity_poly.type
_entity_poly.pdbx_seq_one_letter_code
_entity_poly.pdbx_strand_id
1 'polypeptide(L)'
;DRSVSRGLGDVYKRQMVTVTGVVSDVDWFDNTYENQGQTAGLIVADNGKELLILVDAAAIRQAEELEVSFYSGRSVSASLKGKDEETGLAILSVALEDIPEDIRKNVGSATMGSSGSSVQAVPVIAIGRPQGAETIIFGMVTSVDYYQNLTDHNVRLLKTDMTGLQGTGGVLINLSGKVLGIVHAGEAESSDVLSAYGISDLLTTVGKLSNGQKIAHMGITGTDVPDEIHLEKHVPVGAYVTGIIMDSPAMKAGIQSGDVIVGMEGEEITSFADYHAALLSCEPDTTVTVTVMRQGQEEYQEMEIEVLLQE
;
A
#
# COMPACT_ATOMS: atom_id res chain seq x y z
N ASP A 1 16.72 -24.29 11.01
CA ASP A 1 18.17 -24.45 11.07
C ASP A 1 18.81 -23.10 11.39
N ARG A 2 19.67 -23.08 12.44
CA ARG A 2 20.28 -21.83 12.96
C ARG A 2 21.15 -21.09 11.94
N SER A 3 21.60 -21.72 10.88
CA SER A 3 22.39 -21.12 9.81
C SER A 3 21.53 -20.27 8.86
N VAL A 4 20.31 -20.73 8.57
CA VAL A 4 19.36 -20.01 7.71
C VAL A 4 18.86 -18.75 8.44
N SER A 5 18.56 -18.84 9.74
CA SER A 5 18.09 -17.70 10.52
C SER A 5 19.15 -16.60 10.72
N ARG A 6 20.46 -16.95 10.80
CA ARG A 6 21.53 -15.95 10.86
C ARG A 6 21.76 -15.25 9.52
N GLY A 7 21.76 -15.98 8.40
CA GLY A 7 21.92 -15.39 7.08
C GLY A 7 20.78 -14.45 6.68
N LEU A 8 19.55 -14.82 7.00
CA LEU A 8 18.39 -13.95 6.80
C LEU A 8 18.42 -12.73 7.73
N GLY A 9 18.86 -12.92 8.98
CA GLY A 9 19.01 -11.82 9.94
C GLY A 9 19.90 -10.69 9.42
N ASP A 10 20.97 -11.01 8.73
CA ASP A 10 21.89 -10.01 8.18
C ASP A 10 21.37 -9.37 6.89
N VAL A 11 20.51 -10.05 6.12
CA VAL A 11 19.95 -9.51 4.88
C VAL A 11 18.88 -8.45 5.18
N TYR A 12 17.91 -8.76 6.05
CA TYR A 12 16.84 -7.77 6.33
C TYR A 12 17.35 -6.55 7.12
N LYS A 13 18.36 -6.71 8.00
CA LYS A 13 18.97 -5.58 8.73
C LYS A 13 19.55 -4.51 7.80
N ARG A 14 19.96 -4.90 6.60
CA ARG A 14 20.46 -3.98 5.57
C ARG A 14 19.36 -3.29 4.77
N GLN A 15 18.15 -3.84 4.79
CA GLN A 15 17.00 -3.38 4.02
C GLN A 15 15.96 -2.67 4.88
N MET A 16 16.04 -2.82 6.20
CA MET A 16 15.10 -2.23 7.15
C MET A 16 15.72 -1.09 7.93
N VAL A 17 14.91 -0.07 8.18
CA VAL A 17 15.25 1.09 8.99
C VAL A 17 14.18 1.32 10.04
N THR A 18 14.47 2.14 11.06
CA THR A 18 13.46 2.70 11.94
C THR A 18 13.11 4.09 11.45
N VAL A 19 11.85 4.35 11.26
CA VAL A 19 11.35 5.70 10.99
C VAL A 19 10.77 6.25 12.26
N THR A 20 11.21 7.45 12.65
CA THR A 20 10.73 8.19 13.81
C THR A 20 10.07 9.46 13.32
N GLY A 21 8.78 9.62 13.63
CA GLY A 21 8.07 10.87 13.44
C GLY A 21 8.08 11.66 14.75
N VAL A 22 8.55 12.89 14.71
CA VAL A 22 8.59 13.79 15.86
C VAL A 22 7.44 14.78 15.75
N VAL A 23 6.65 14.88 16.80
CA VAL A 23 5.58 15.86 16.95
C VAL A 23 5.94 16.72 18.15
N SER A 24 6.08 18.02 17.90
CA SER A 24 6.26 19.00 19.00
C SER A 24 4.89 19.43 19.46
N ASP A 25 4.57 19.18 20.72
CA ASP A 25 3.31 19.61 21.33
C ASP A 25 3.61 20.48 22.54
N VAL A 26 2.69 21.36 22.89
CA VAL A 26 2.81 22.28 24.00
C VAL A 26 1.75 21.89 25.05
N ASP A 27 2.18 21.60 26.26
CA ASP A 27 1.26 21.31 27.32
C ASP A 27 0.50 22.58 27.80
N TRP A 28 -0.51 22.35 28.67
CA TRP A 28 -1.33 23.44 29.20
C TRP A 28 -0.54 24.51 29.99
N PHE A 29 0.75 24.25 30.27
CA PHE A 29 1.65 25.15 30.99
C PHE A 29 2.73 25.77 30.09
N ASP A 30 2.54 25.77 28.76
CA ASP A 30 3.52 26.22 27.76
C ASP A 30 4.87 25.47 27.77
N ASN A 31 4.92 24.24 28.32
CA ASN A 31 6.10 23.41 28.17
C ASN A 31 5.99 22.63 26.87
N THR A 32 7.01 22.74 26.03
CA THR A 32 7.13 21.93 24.82
C THR A 32 7.57 20.52 25.20
N TYR A 33 6.82 19.51 24.75
CA TYR A 33 7.23 18.10 24.83
C TYR A 33 7.18 17.46 23.46
N GLU A 34 8.14 16.58 23.21
CA GLU A 34 8.20 15.83 21.96
C GLU A 34 7.53 14.47 22.17
N ASN A 35 6.57 14.16 21.30
CA ASN A 35 5.99 12.83 21.20
C ASN A 35 6.58 12.16 19.97
N GLN A 36 7.14 10.97 20.13
CA GLN A 36 7.82 10.23 19.07
C GLN A 36 7.06 8.95 18.74
N GLY A 37 6.55 8.87 17.51
CA GLY A 37 6.05 7.62 16.92
C GLY A 37 7.17 6.90 16.18
N GLN A 38 7.32 5.59 16.40
CA GLN A 38 8.31 4.78 15.69
C GLN A 38 7.64 3.65 14.90
N THR A 39 8.09 3.47 13.67
CA THR A 39 7.65 2.37 12.81
C THR A 39 8.82 1.78 12.03
N ALA A 40 8.61 0.60 11.45
CA ALA A 40 9.55 0.00 10.54
C ALA A 40 9.44 0.66 9.15
N GLY A 41 10.57 0.94 8.52
CA GLY A 41 10.67 1.37 7.14
C GLY A 41 11.46 0.37 6.31
N LEU A 42 11.07 0.19 5.05
CA LEU A 42 11.72 -0.70 4.10
C LEU A 42 12.43 0.11 3.02
N ILE A 43 13.73 -0.08 2.83
CA ILE A 43 14.46 0.55 1.74
C ILE A 43 14.04 -0.11 0.43
N VAL A 44 13.31 0.61 -0.41
CA VAL A 44 12.76 0.08 -1.68
C VAL A 44 13.62 0.41 -2.89
N ALA A 45 14.39 1.50 -2.85
CA ALA A 45 15.27 1.88 -3.95
C ALA A 45 16.44 2.76 -3.48
N ASP A 46 17.50 2.73 -4.24
CA ASP A 46 18.59 3.71 -4.28
C ASP A 46 18.67 4.26 -5.71
N ASN A 47 18.39 5.54 -5.89
CA ASN A 47 18.39 6.18 -7.21
C ASN A 47 19.71 6.92 -7.52
N GLY A 48 20.74 6.72 -6.69
CA GLY A 48 22.05 7.35 -6.82
C GLY A 48 22.14 8.77 -6.24
N LYS A 49 21.03 9.31 -5.72
CA LYS A 49 20.97 10.60 -5.01
C LYS A 49 20.31 10.45 -3.65
N GLU A 50 19.31 9.59 -3.56
CA GLU A 50 18.46 9.37 -2.38
C GLU A 50 18.23 7.87 -2.17
N LEU A 51 18.14 7.46 -0.91
CA LEU A 51 17.46 6.23 -0.53
C LEU A 51 15.97 6.49 -0.40
N LEU A 52 15.16 5.61 -0.99
CA LEU A 52 13.71 5.65 -0.93
C LEU A 52 13.22 4.58 0.05
N ILE A 53 12.40 5.00 1.00
CA ILE A 53 11.96 4.18 2.13
C ILE A 53 10.45 4.13 2.15
N LEU A 54 9.90 2.92 2.01
CA LEU A 54 8.48 2.66 2.16
C LEU A 54 8.14 2.54 3.64
N VAL A 55 7.10 3.23 4.05
CA VAL A 55 6.61 3.29 5.44
C VAL A 55 5.09 3.33 5.45
N ASP A 56 4.48 2.91 6.56
CA ASP A 56 3.07 3.11 6.82
C ASP A 56 2.79 4.61 7.10
N ALA A 57 1.91 5.22 6.30
CA ALA A 57 1.58 6.63 6.39
C ALA A 57 0.91 7.01 7.72
N ALA A 58 0.19 6.07 8.36
CA ALA A 58 -0.47 6.32 9.64
C ALA A 58 0.54 6.64 10.74
N ALA A 59 1.73 6.02 10.69
CA ALA A 59 2.78 6.22 11.70
C ALA A 59 3.45 7.60 11.62
N ILE A 60 3.33 8.29 10.49
CA ILE A 60 3.97 9.59 10.24
C ILE A 60 2.97 10.74 10.00
N ARG A 61 1.67 10.47 10.13
CA ARG A 61 0.59 11.39 9.74
C ARG A 61 0.69 12.78 10.39
N GLN A 62 1.13 12.85 11.63
CA GLN A 62 1.21 14.10 12.42
C GLN A 62 2.65 14.56 12.64
N ALA A 63 3.64 13.89 12.04
CA ALA A 63 5.03 14.22 12.26
C ALA A 63 5.40 15.55 11.58
N GLU A 64 6.01 16.45 12.35
CA GLU A 64 6.59 17.69 11.86
C GLU A 64 8.00 17.47 11.31
N GLU A 65 8.73 16.55 11.94
CA GLU A 65 10.05 16.12 11.52
C GLU A 65 10.12 14.60 11.39
N LEU A 66 10.85 14.14 10.40
CA LEU A 66 11.04 12.73 10.10
C LEU A 66 12.52 12.36 10.19
N GLU A 67 12.80 11.34 10.95
CA GLU A 67 14.15 10.77 11.07
C GLU A 67 14.16 9.29 10.68
N VAL A 68 15.25 8.89 10.05
CA VAL A 68 15.52 7.50 9.69
C VAL A 68 16.76 7.02 10.43
N SER A 69 16.58 6.00 11.27
CA SER A 69 17.68 5.34 11.99
C SER A 69 18.05 4.03 11.32
N PHE A 70 19.31 3.89 10.97
CA PHE A 70 19.88 2.67 10.40
C PHE A 70 20.27 1.67 11.50
N TYR A 71 20.58 0.44 11.10
CA TYR A 71 20.98 -0.64 11.99
C TYR A 71 22.16 -0.28 12.94
N SER A 72 22.98 0.70 12.58
CA SER A 72 24.08 1.21 13.41
C SER A 72 23.64 2.12 14.55
N GLY A 73 22.33 2.45 14.62
CA GLY A 73 21.77 3.40 15.59
C GLY A 73 21.99 4.88 15.21
N ARG A 74 22.57 5.17 14.05
CA ARG A 74 22.68 6.54 13.53
C ARG A 74 21.40 6.96 12.86
N SER A 75 20.93 8.16 13.17
CA SER A 75 19.76 8.79 12.56
C SER A 75 20.17 9.87 11.58
N VAL A 76 19.38 10.04 10.55
CA VAL A 76 19.46 11.11 9.55
C VAL A 76 18.08 11.66 9.27
N SER A 77 17.98 12.91 8.88
CA SER A 77 16.70 13.52 8.50
C SER A 77 16.15 12.88 7.22
N ALA A 78 14.85 12.78 7.15
CA ALA A 78 14.13 12.30 5.98
C ALA A 78 13.05 13.29 5.57
N SER A 79 12.67 13.26 4.30
CA SER A 79 11.58 14.06 3.75
C SER A 79 10.50 13.17 3.17
N LEU A 80 9.23 13.57 3.29
CA LEU A 80 8.12 12.89 2.62
C LEU A 80 8.21 13.16 1.12
N LYS A 81 8.29 12.10 0.32
CA LYS A 81 8.35 12.18 -1.15
C LYS A 81 6.99 11.99 -1.79
N GLY A 82 6.18 11.13 -1.25
CA GLY A 82 4.81 10.87 -1.69
C GLY A 82 4.07 10.00 -0.70
N LYS A 83 2.77 10.13 -0.68
CA LYS A 83 1.87 9.28 0.13
C LYS A 83 0.61 8.97 -0.64
N ASP A 84 0.00 7.86 -0.29
CA ASP A 84 -1.32 7.46 -0.72
C ASP A 84 -2.14 7.08 0.51
N GLU A 85 -3.22 7.81 0.76
CA GLU A 85 -4.03 7.63 1.97
C GLU A 85 -4.91 6.38 1.89
N GLU A 86 -5.27 5.93 0.68
CA GLU A 86 -6.14 4.78 0.48
C GLU A 86 -5.42 3.47 0.78
N THR A 87 -4.19 3.32 0.30
CA THR A 87 -3.36 2.15 0.65
C THR A 87 -2.66 2.30 1.99
N GLY A 88 -2.63 3.52 2.55
CA GLY A 88 -1.89 3.84 3.76
C GLY A 88 -0.37 3.78 3.58
N LEU A 89 0.14 3.93 2.37
CA LEU A 89 1.57 3.89 2.07
C LEU A 89 2.17 5.28 1.91
N ALA A 90 3.41 5.43 2.36
CA ALA A 90 4.20 6.62 2.10
C ALA A 90 5.64 6.25 1.70
N ILE A 91 6.25 7.09 0.89
CA ILE A 91 7.67 7.01 0.54
C ILE A 91 8.38 8.22 1.15
N LEU A 92 9.40 7.92 1.93
CA LEU A 92 10.35 8.91 2.43
C LEU A 92 11.61 8.88 1.58
N SER A 93 12.27 10.02 1.46
CA SER A 93 13.58 10.15 0.86
C SER A 93 14.62 10.59 1.89
N VAL A 94 15.80 9.98 1.81
CA VAL A 94 17.00 10.37 2.57
C VAL A 94 18.11 10.63 1.59
N ALA A 95 18.67 11.84 1.63
CA ALA A 95 19.78 12.20 0.74
C ALA A 95 21.01 11.33 1.02
N LEU A 96 21.63 10.76 -0.03
CA LEU A 96 22.80 9.89 0.13
C LEU A 96 24.01 10.61 0.74
N GLU A 97 24.10 11.93 0.56
CA GLU A 97 25.17 12.75 1.14
C GLU A 97 25.09 12.84 2.67
N ASP A 98 23.89 12.73 3.23
CA ASP A 98 23.65 12.75 4.68
C ASP A 98 23.92 11.40 5.35
N ILE A 99 24.06 10.32 4.54
CA ILE A 99 24.29 8.98 5.05
C ILE A 99 25.81 8.73 5.14
N PRO A 100 26.34 8.42 6.33
CA PRO A 100 27.76 8.07 6.49
C PRO A 100 28.17 6.92 5.55
N GLU A 101 29.39 7.02 5.01
CA GLU A 101 29.89 6.09 3.98
C GLU A 101 29.93 4.62 4.46
N ASP A 102 30.24 4.41 5.74
CA ASP A 102 30.25 3.08 6.37
C ASP A 102 28.85 2.45 6.42
N ILE A 103 27.81 3.25 6.60
CA ILE A 103 26.42 2.81 6.54
C ILE A 103 26.01 2.57 5.10
N ARG A 104 26.25 3.54 4.21
CA ARG A 104 25.87 3.48 2.79
C ARG A 104 26.39 2.24 2.07
N LYS A 105 27.61 1.79 2.40
CA LYS A 105 28.20 0.55 1.85
C LYS A 105 27.50 -0.73 2.31
N ASN A 106 26.75 -0.66 3.39
CA ASN A 106 26.15 -1.82 4.04
C ASN A 106 24.60 -1.86 3.97
N VAL A 107 23.97 -0.81 3.48
CA VAL A 107 22.52 -0.81 3.19
C VAL A 107 22.25 -1.30 1.78
N GLY A 108 21.05 -1.79 1.53
CA GLY A 108 20.64 -2.26 0.22
C GLY A 108 19.14 -2.22 0.06
N SER A 109 18.68 -2.07 -1.17
CA SER A 109 17.25 -2.10 -1.47
C SER A 109 16.68 -3.50 -1.32
N ALA A 110 15.44 -3.59 -0.84
CA ALA A 110 14.71 -4.83 -0.73
C ALA A 110 14.36 -5.38 -2.12
N THR A 111 14.38 -6.69 -2.24
CA THR A 111 13.93 -7.37 -3.45
C THR A 111 12.46 -7.69 -3.31
N MET A 112 11.64 -7.17 -4.23
CA MET A 112 10.22 -7.49 -4.27
C MET A 112 10.00 -8.91 -4.80
N GLY A 113 9.09 -9.63 -4.16
CA GLY A 113 8.64 -10.94 -4.57
C GLY A 113 7.33 -10.86 -5.36
N SER A 114 6.63 -11.98 -5.44
CA SER A 114 5.27 -12.06 -5.98
C SER A 114 4.33 -12.52 -4.86
N SER A 115 3.16 -11.91 -4.78
CA SER A 115 2.11 -12.22 -3.79
C SER A 115 0.89 -12.91 -4.41
N GLY A 116 1.05 -13.52 -5.59
CA GLY A 116 -0.02 -14.28 -6.24
C GLY A 116 -0.37 -15.58 -5.50
N SER A 117 -1.26 -16.38 -6.08
CA SER A 117 -1.77 -17.63 -5.48
C SER A 117 -0.69 -18.66 -5.11
N SER A 118 0.48 -18.58 -5.74
CA SER A 118 1.61 -19.49 -5.48
C SER A 118 2.27 -19.32 -4.11
N VAL A 119 1.92 -18.29 -3.32
CA VAL A 119 2.50 -18.06 -1.98
C VAL A 119 1.69 -18.71 -0.85
N GLN A 120 0.56 -19.35 -1.12
CA GLN A 120 -0.16 -20.11 -0.11
C GLN A 120 0.69 -21.31 0.39
N ALA A 121 0.68 -21.53 1.69
CA ALA A 121 1.51 -22.53 2.40
C ALA A 121 3.04 -22.27 2.31
N VAL A 122 3.46 -21.07 1.90
CA VAL A 122 4.88 -20.68 1.91
C VAL A 122 5.27 -20.20 3.30
N PRO A 123 6.41 -20.68 3.85
CA PRO A 123 6.99 -20.14 5.08
C PRO A 123 7.41 -18.67 4.91
N VAL A 124 7.09 -17.86 5.89
CA VAL A 124 7.33 -16.41 5.88
C VAL A 124 7.82 -15.89 7.22
N ILE A 125 8.44 -14.72 7.18
CA ILE A 125 8.91 -14.00 8.35
C ILE A 125 8.24 -12.62 8.31
N ALA A 126 7.55 -12.27 9.39
CA ALA A 126 7.04 -10.92 9.61
C ALA A 126 8.05 -10.14 10.45
N ILE A 127 8.36 -8.92 10.01
CA ILE A 127 9.29 -8.02 10.66
C ILE A 127 8.60 -6.68 10.86
N GLY A 128 8.55 -6.21 12.11
CA GLY A 128 7.93 -4.92 12.45
C GLY A 128 8.58 -4.31 13.69
N ARG A 129 8.07 -3.15 14.11
CA ARG A 129 8.56 -2.43 15.29
C ARG A 129 7.44 -1.96 16.20
N PRO A 130 6.70 -2.89 16.83
CA PRO A 130 5.70 -2.50 17.83
C PRO A 130 6.38 -1.75 18.98
N GLN A 131 5.87 -0.55 19.29
CA GLN A 131 6.41 0.28 20.41
C GLN A 131 7.93 0.52 20.31
N GLY A 132 8.48 0.60 19.08
CA GLY A 132 9.91 0.83 18.86
C GLY A 132 10.81 -0.40 19.02
N ALA A 133 10.30 -1.53 19.48
CA ALA A 133 11.07 -2.77 19.61
C ALA A 133 11.02 -3.61 18.34
N GLU A 134 12.19 -4.01 17.82
CA GLU A 134 12.25 -4.94 16.67
C GLU A 134 11.60 -6.27 17.03
N THR A 135 10.60 -6.67 16.27
CA THR A 135 9.88 -7.92 16.45
C THR A 135 9.93 -8.74 15.17
N ILE A 136 10.29 -10.00 15.29
CA ILE A 136 10.43 -10.96 14.20
C ILE A 136 9.59 -12.17 14.53
N ILE A 137 8.63 -12.49 13.67
CA ILE A 137 7.73 -13.63 13.85
C ILE A 137 7.87 -14.55 12.63
N PHE A 138 7.98 -15.84 12.88
CA PHE A 138 8.01 -16.87 11.84
C PHE A 138 6.66 -17.59 11.77
N GLY A 139 6.18 -17.84 10.56
CA GLY A 139 4.95 -18.55 10.30
C GLY A 139 4.81 -18.89 8.82
N MET A 140 3.58 -19.07 8.36
CA MET A 140 3.28 -19.34 6.95
C MET A 140 2.05 -18.58 6.47
N VAL A 141 1.96 -18.38 5.16
CA VAL A 141 0.75 -17.85 4.52
C VAL A 141 -0.31 -18.96 4.49
N THR A 142 -1.44 -18.71 5.12
CA THR A 142 -2.54 -19.69 5.21
C THR A 142 -3.58 -19.51 4.11
N SER A 143 -3.81 -18.26 3.66
CA SER A 143 -4.76 -17.95 2.60
C SER A 143 -4.35 -16.69 1.83
N VAL A 144 -4.74 -16.66 0.54
CA VAL A 144 -4.48 -15.56 -0.41
C VAL A 144 -5.73 -15.17 -1.21
N ASP A 145 -6.88 -15.76 -0.90
CA ASP A 145 -8.13 -15.62 -1.67
C ASP A 145 -9.00 -14.45 -1.17
N TYR A 146 -8.50 -13.70 -0.21
CA TYR A 146 -9.19 -12.52 0.32
C TYR A 146 -8.64 -11.25 -0.29
N TYR A 147 -9.54 -10.28 -0.50
CA TYR A 147 -9.19 -8.94 -0.93
C TYR A 147 -9.74 -7.93 0.06
N GLN A 148 -8.94 -6.92 0.33
CA GLN A 148 -9.40 -5.70 0.99
C GLN A 148 -9.89 -4.75 -0.10
N ASN A 149 -11.17 -4.40 -0.04
CA ASN A 149 -11.73 -3.39 -0.92
C ASN A 149 -11.39 -2.01 -0.36
N LEU A 150 -10.47 -1.35 -1.01
CA LEU A 150 -10.14 0.05 -0.77
C LEU A 150 -10.85 0.93 -1.79
N THR A 151 -10.83 2.23 -1.59
CA THR A 151 -11.28 3.17 -2.60
C THR A 151 -10.39 3.04 -3.84
N ASP A 152 -11.03 2.86 -4.99
CA ASP A 152 -10.38 2.71 -6.29
C ASP A 152 -9.42 1.50 -6.45
N HIS A 153 -9.24 0.68 -5.41
CA HIS A 153 -8.29 -0.42 -5.43
C HIS A 153 -8.72 -1.61 -4.57
N ASN A 154 -8.59 -2.82 -5.10
CA ASN A 154 -8.72 -4.07 -4.34
C ASN A 154 -7.33 -4.67 -4.12
N VAL A 155 -6.90 -4.75 -2.87
CA VAL A 155 -5.59 -5.31 -2.51
C VAL A 155 -5.76 -6.71 -1.95
N ARG A 156 -4.98 -7.66 -2.47
CA ARG A 156 -4.96 -9.03 -1.95
C ARG A 156 -4.45 -9.06 -0.52
N LEU A 157 -5.16 -9.78 0.34
CA LEU A 157 -4.72 -10.04 1.71
C LEU A 157 -4.00 -11.39 1.80
N LEU A 158 -2.75 -11.36 2.23
CA LEU A 158 -2.01 -12.52 2.66
C LEU A 158 -2.34 -12.78 4.13
N LYS A 159 -3.19 -13.76 4.42
CA LYS A 159 -3.47 -14.19 5.81
C LYS A 159 -2.43 -15.20 6.25
N THR A 160 -2.01 -15.11 7.51
CA THR A 160 -0.96 -15.96 8.08
C THR A 160 -1.48 -16.74 9.29
N ASP A 161 -0.67 -17.64 9.85
CA ASP A 161 -0.91 -18.29 11.14
C ASP A 161 -0.24 -17.56 12.31
N MET A 162 0.31 -16.37 12.06
CA MET A 162 1.04 -15.58 13.05
C MET A 162 0.11 -14.67 13.84
N THR A 163 0.48 -14.39 15.08
CA THR A 163 -0.15 -13.40 15.97
C THR A 163 0.88 -12.35 16.39
N GLY A 164 0.44 -11.15 16.68
CA GLY A 164 1.31 -10.01 16.98
C GLY A 164 1.51 -9.07 15.78
N LEU A 165 2.18 -7.96 16.00
CA LEU A 165 2.34 -6.86 15.03
C LEU A 165 1.05 -6.16 14.59
N GLN A 166 -0.11 -6.48 15.19
CA GLN A 166 -1.36 -5.77 14.91
C GLN A 166 -1.20 -4.29 15.28
N GLY A 167 -1.70 -3.41 14.43
CA GLY A 167 -1.61 -1.96 14.63
C GLY A 167 -0.20 -1.39 14.50
N THR A 168 0.74 -2.14 13.93
CA THR A 168 2.10 -1.66 13.66
C THR A 168 2.49 -1.98 12.23
N GLY A 169 3.13 -1.04 11.56
CA GLY A 169 3.68 -1.28 10.23
C GLY A 169 4.79 -2.32 10.23
N GLY A 170 4.96 -3.00 9.11
CA GLY A 170 6.00 -4.01 8.95
C GLY A 170 6.01 -4.64 7.57
N VAL A 171 6.82 -5.65 7.41
CA VAL A 171 6.96 -6.37 6.13
C VAL A 171 6.85 -7.88 6.34
N LEU A 172 6.31 -8.55 5.34
CA LEU A 172 6.27 -10.00 5.24
C LEU A 172 7.26 -10.43 4.15
N ILE A 173 8.27 -11.21 4.54
CA ILE A 173 9.29 -11.71 3.61
C ILE A 173 9.27 -13.24 3.55
N ASN A 174 9.69 -13.80 2.42
CA ASN A 174 9.93 -15.24 2.31
C ASN A 174 11.34 -15.61 2.81
N LEU A 175 11.64 -16.91 2.86
CA LEU A 175 12.94 -17.41 3.32
C LEU A 175 14.12 -17.06 2.40
N SER A 176 13.85 -16.52 1.21
CA SER A 176 14.88 -15.99 0.30
C SER A 176 15.09 -14.46 0.50
N GLY A 177 14.43 -13.84 1.47
CA GLY A 177 14.51 -12.41 1.76
C GLY A 177 13.74 -11.52 0.79
N LYS A 178 12.84 -12.08 -0.04
CA LYS A 178 11.99 -11.29 -0.94
C LYS A 178 10.72 -10.85 -0.21
N VAL A 179 10.34 -9.59 -0.40
CA VAL A 179 9.13 -9.01 0.18
C VAL A 179 7.90 -9.58 -0.53
N LEU A 180 6.99 -10.18 0.23
CA LEU A 180 5.72 -10.71 -0.26
C LEU A 180 4.54 -9.79 0.07
N GLY A 181 4.65 -9.01 1.14
CA GLY A 181 3.57 -8.12 1.55
C GLY A 181 4.01 -7.07 2.55
N ILE A 182 3.14 -6.08 2.74
CA ILE A 182 3.28 -5.00 3.71
C ILE A 182 2.25 -5.21 4.81
N VAL A 183 2.71 -5.29 6.06
CA VAL A 183 1.83 -5.34 7.23
C VAL A 183 1.31 -3.93 7.46
N HIS A 184 0.01 -3.76 7.32
CA HIS A 184 -0.62 -2.46 7.50
C HIS A 184 -0.99 -2.23 8.97
N ALA A 185 -0.75 -0.99 9.45
CA ALA A 185 -1.04 -0.58 10.83
C ALA A 185 -2.51 -0.18 11.06
N GLY A 186 -3.38 -0.30 10.04
CA GLY A 186 -4.80 0.05 10.13
C GLY A 186 -5.57 -0.69 11.23
N GLU A 187 -6.80 -0.30 11.46
CA GLU A 187 -7.66 -0.90 12.47
C GLU A 187 -7.68 -2.43 12.31
N ALA A 188 -7.24 -3.12 13.36
CA ALA A 188 -7.27 -4.57 13.37
C ALA A 188 -8.71 -5.02 13.12
N GLU A 189 -8.97 -5.63 11.96
CA GLU A 189 -10.15 -6.49 11.87
C GLU A 189 -10.14 -7.40 13.10
N SER A 190 -11.29 -7.76 13.60
CA SER A 190 -11.51 -8.54 14.82
C SER A 190 -10.78 -9.90 14.90
N SER A 191 -9.77 -10.11 14.08
CA SER A 191 -8.96 -11.32 14.00
C SER A 191 -7.60 -11.08 14.66
N ASP A 192 -7.25 -11.92 15.61
CA ASP A 192 -5.93 -11.90 16.27
C ASP A 192 -4.76 -12.29 15.33
N VAL A 193 -5.06 -12.59 14.07
CA VAL A 193 -4.11 -13.15 13.11
C VAL A 193 -3.55 -12.06 12.20
N LEU A 194 -2.22 -12.08 12.00
CA LEU A 194 -1.51 -11.13 11.15
C LEU A 194 -1.92 -11.30 9.69
N SER A 195 -2.27 -10.18 9.06
CA SER A 195 -2.51 -10.06 7.63
C SER A 195 -1.58 -9.02 7.01
N ALA A 196 -1.25 -9.19 5.73
CA ALA A 196 -0.44 -8.25 4.98
C ALA A 196 -1.05 -7.99 3.61
N TYR A 197 -0.93 -6.76 3.12
CA TYR A 197 -1.26 -6.43 1.74
C TYR A 197 -0.23 -7.04 0.80
N GLY A 198 -0.69 -7.77 -0.21
CA GLY A 198 0.17 -8.41 -1.19
C GLY A 198 0.97 -7.39 -2.00
N ILE A 199 2.29 -7.58 -2.04
CA ILE A 199 3.20 -6.61 -2.68
C ILE A 199 2.91 -6.41 -4.17
N SER A 200 2.45 -7.45 -4.88
CA SER A 200 2.21 -7.38 -6.33
C SER A 200 1.18 -6.32 -6.69
N ASP A 201 0.16 -6.12 -5.86
CA ASP A 201 -0.92 -5.16 -6.11
C ASP A 201 -0.49 -3.72 -5.75
N LEU A 202 0.63 -3.56 -5.03
CA LEU A 202 1.13 -2.26 -4.55
C LEU A 202 2.30 -1.72 -5.39
N LEU A 203 2.91 -2.53 -6.26
CA LEU A 203 4.16 -2.16 -6.97
C LEU A 203 4.02 -0.89 -7.80
N THR A 204 2.92 -0.70 -8.51
CA THR A 204 2.70 0.48 -9.35
C THR A 204 2.54 1.74 -8.48
N THR A 205 1.76 1.65 -7.40
CA THR A 205 1.59 2.71 -6.40
C THR A 205 2.93 3.10 -5.78
N VAL A 206 3.69 2.11 -5.28
CA VAL A 206 5.05 2.33 -4.73
C VAL A 206 5.97 2.99 -5.76
N GLY A 207 5.90 2.55 -7.02
CA GLY A 207 6.67 3.14 -8.12
C GLY A 207 6.34 4.61 -8.37
N LYS A 208 5.07 4.96 -8.44
CA LYS A 208 4.61 6.36 -8.60
C LYS A 208 5.06 7.23 -7.42
N LEU A 209 4.79 6.79 -6.19
CA LEU A 209 5.21 7.51 -4.98
C LEU A 209 6.73 7.68 -4.90
N SER A 210 7.50 6.67 -5.30
CA SER A 210 8.96 6.71 -5.36
C SER A 210 9.49 7.76 -6.35
N ASN A 211 8.73 8.04 -7.39
CA ASN A 211 9.04 9.09 -8.37
C ASN A 211 8.45 10.47 -8.00
N GLY A 212 7.80 10.59 -6.85
CA GLY A 212 7.13 11.81 -6.41
C GLY A 212 5.90 12.16 -7.27
N GLN A 213 5.33 11.16 -7.96
CA GLN A 213 4.12 11.32 -8.73
C GLN A 213 2.91 11.23 -7.80
N LYS A 214 1.90 12.03 -8.12
CA LYS A 214 0.61 11.99 -7.44
C LYS A 214 -0.23 10.85 -7.97
N ILE A 215 -1.17 10.38 -7.15
CA ILE A 215 -2.12 9.33 -7.52
C ILE A 215 -3.48 9.97 -7.76
N ALA A 216 -4.08 9.61 -8.89
CA ALA A 216 -5.41 10.05 -9.24
C ALA A 216 -6.46 9.16 -8.57
N HIS A 217 -7.49 9.79 -8.02
CA HIS A 217 -8.63 9.11 -7.39
C HIS A 217 -9.94 9.47 -8.09
N MET A 218 -10.81 8.47 -8.19
CA MET A 218 -12.18 8.63 -8.70
C MET A 218 -13.20 8.53 -7.56
N GLY A 219 -12.91 7.73 -6.56
CA GLY A 219 -13.71 7.59 -5.35
C GLY A 219 -14.83 6.57 -5.49
N ILE A 220 -14.53 5.39 -6.00
CA ILE A 220 -15.46 4.26 -6.04
C ILE A 220 -14.94 3.08 -5.22
N THR A 221 -15.85 2.28 -4.71
CA THR A 221 -15.56 0.92 -4.25
C THR A 221 -16.23 -0.07 -5.19
N GLY A 222 -15.61 -1.20 -5.44
CA GLY A 222 -16.13 -2.12 -6.43
C GLY A 222 -15.52 -3.52 -6.36
N THR A 223 -15.95 -4.37 -7.26
CA THR A 223 -15.49 -5.75 -7.40
C THR A 223 -15.63 -6.21 -8.85
N ASP A 224 -15.03 -7.34 -9.17
CA ASP A 224 -15.29 -8.01 -10.44
C ASP A 224 -16.73 -8.53 -10.50
N VAL A 225 -17.27 -8.61 -11.71
CA VAL A 225 -18.53 -9.31 -11.96
C VAL A 225 -18.23 -10.81 -11.98
N PRO A 226 -18.78 -11.63 -11.04
CA PRO A 226 -18.57 -13.07 -11.09
C PRO A 226 -19.14 -13.69 -12.37
N ASP A 227 -18.45 -14.70 -12.93
CA ASP A 227 -18.86 -15.40 -14.14
C ASP A 227 -20.30 -15.95 -14.06
N GLU A 228 -20.68 -16.47 -12.90
CA GLU A 228 -22.06 -16.98 -12.66
C GLU A 228 -23.09 -15.87 -12.80
N ILE A 229 -22.81 -14.69 -12.28
CA ILE A 229 -23.70 -13.52 -12.34
C ILE A 229 -23.78 -12.99 -13.76
N HIS A 230 -22.66 -12.95 -14.49
CA HIS A 230 -22.64 -12.60 -15.90
C HIS A 230 -23.50 -13.54 -16.74
N LEU A 231 -23.35 -14.86 -16.57
CA LEU A 231 -24.06 -15.87 -17.32
C LEU A 231 -25.57 -15.94 -16.99
N GLU A 232 -25.93 -15.83 -15.70
CA GLU A 232 -27.31 -15.98 -15.26
C GLU A 232 -28.14 -14.70 -15.36
N LYS A 233 -27.53 -13.54 -15.07
CA LYS A 233 -28.23 -12.26 -14.99
C LYS A 233 -27.86 -11.28 -16.09
N HIS A 234 -26.98 -11.70 -17.01
CA HIS A 234 -26.52 -10.88 -18.13
C HIS A 234 -25.90 -9.53 -17.69
N VAL A 235 -25.30 -9.49 -16.49
CA VAL A 235 -24.54 -8.33 -16.04
C VAL A 235 -23.28 -8.24 -16.89
N PRO A 236 -22.95 -7.08 -17.49
CA PRO A 236 -21.74 -6.93 -18.31
C PRO A 236 -20.47 -7.28 -17.51
N VAL A 237 -19.48 -7.84 -18.20
CA VAL A 237 -18.14 -8.04 -17.61
C VAL A 237 -17.48 -6.68 -17.46
N GLY A 238 -16.84 -6.43 -16.31
CA GLY A 238 -16.19 -5.16 -16.02
C GLY A 238 -16.01 -4.93 -14.52
N ALA A 239 -15.68 -3.69 -14.17
CA ALA A 239 -15.58 -3.26 -12.76
C ALA A 239 -16.96 -2.84 -12.23
N TYR A 240 -17.58 -3.69 -11.41
CA TYR A 240 -18.89 -3.42 -10.80
C TYR A 240 -18.76 -2.46 -9.63
N VAL A 241 -19.44 -1.32 -9.71
CA VAL A 241 -19.43 -0.28 -8.67
C VAL A 241 -20.37 -0.68 -7.53
N THR A 242 -19.81 -0.97 -6.36
CA THR A 242 -20.59 -1.31 -5.16
C THR A 242 -20.89 -0.09 -4.30
N GLY A 243 -20.06 0.94 -4.35
CA GLY A 243 -20.25 2.17 -3.58
C GLY A 243 -19.53 3.36 -4.19
N ILE A 244 -19.97 4.55 -3.78
CA ILE A 244 -19.41 5.84 -4.19
C ILE A 244 -19.05 6.61 -2.94
N ILE A 245 -17.84 7.16 -2.90
CA ILE A 245 -17.38 8.02 -1.81
C ILE A 245 -18.06 9.38 -1.92
N MET A 246 -18.52 9.91 -0.77
CA MET A 246 -19.18 11.21 -0.71
C MET A 246 -18.22 12.31 -1.20
N ASP A 247 -18.75 13.25 -1.97
CA ASP A 247 -18.01 14.38 -2.57
C ASP A 247 -16.87 14.00 -3.54
N SER A 248 -16.80 12.73 -3.93
CA SER A 248 -15.80 12.21 -4.88
C SER A 248 -16.03 12.70 -6.32
N PRO A 249 -15.01 12.59 -7.20
CA PRO A 249 -15.16 12.75 -8.64
C PRO A 249 -16.29 11.92 -9.25
N ALA A 250 -16.38 10.63 -8.89
CA ALA A 250 -17.43 9.73 -9.36
C ALA A 250 -18.83 10.22 -9.00
N MET A 251 -19.03 10.67 -7.76
CA MET A 251 -20.33 11.22 -7.32
C MET A 251 -20.68 12.49 -8.12
N LYS A 252 -19.74 13.41 -8.28
CA LYS A 252 -19.94 14.67 -9.02
C LYS A 252 -20.25 14.44 -10.48
N ALA A 253 -19.63 13.44 -11.09
CA ALA A 253 -19.84 13.06 -12.48
C ALA A 253 -21.14 12.27 -12.71
N GLY A 254 -21.75 11.72 -11.65
CA GLY A 254 -23.00 10.97 -11.72
C GLY A 254 -22.85 9.48 -11.99
N ILE A 255 -21.70 8.90 -11.69
CA ILE A 255 -21.52 7.44 -11.56
C ILE A 255 -22.36 6.98 -10.36
N GLN A 256 -22.93 5.80 -10.45
CA GLN A 256 -23.86 5.26 -9.45
C GLN A 256 -23.45 3.86 -9.01
N SER A 257 -23.79 3.50 -7.78
CA SER A 257 -23.72 2.10 -7.34
C SER A 257 -24.63 1.25 -8.24
N GLY A 258 -24.11 0.13 -8.71
CA GLY A 258 -24.77 -0.74 -9.69
C GLY A 258 -24.32 -0.49 -11.14
N ASP A 259 -23.58 0.56 -11.43
CA ASP A 259 -22.91 0.72 -12.73
C ASP A 259 -21.81 -0.34 -12.88
N VAL A 260 -21.54 -0.73 -14.13
CA VAL A 260 -20.36 -1.54 -14.47
C VAL A 260 -19.48 -0.71 -15.37
N ILE A 261 -18.27 -0.40 -14.92
CA ILE A 261 -17.27 0.29 -15.76
C ILE A 261 -16.70 -0.74 -16.72
N VAL A 262 -16.84 -0.48 -18.01
CA VAL A 262 -16.40 -1.36 -19.10
C VAL A 262 -15.32 -0.71 -19.99
N GLY A 263 -15.05 0.59 -19.80
CA GLY A 263 -14.02 1.31 -20.53
C GLY A 263 -13.54 2.56 -19.80
N MET A 264 -12.29 2.95 -20.03
CA MET A 264 -11.68 4.18 -19.54
C MET A 264 -10.64 4.67 -20.52
N GLU A 265 -10.78 5.93 -21.00
CA GLU A 265 -9.89 6.54 -21.99
C GLU A 265 -9.69 5.67 -23.26
N GLY A 266 -10.72 4.91 -23.65
CA GLY A 266 -10.71 4.01 -24.81
C GLY A 266 -10.05 2.65 -24.56
N GLU A 267 -9.58 2.38 -23.36
CA GLU A 267 -9.12 1.04 -22.96
C GLU A 267 -10.29 0.23 -22.40
N GLU A 268 -10.34 -1.05 -22.74
CA GLU A 268 -11.35 -1.99 -22.26
C GLU A 268 -11.07 -2.37 -20.79
N ILE A 269 -12.12 -2.33 -19.96
CA ILE A 269 -12.07 -2.71 -18.55
C ILE A 269 -12.86 -3.99 -18.35
N THR A 270 -12.21 -5.08 -17.99
CA THR A 270 -12.81 -6.40 -17.76
C THR A 270 -12.82 -6.81 -16.29
N SER A 271 -12.10 -6.08 -15.44
CA SER A 271 -11.99 -6.34 -14.01
C SER A 271 -11.81 -5.05 -13.23
N PHE A 272 -11.98 -5.12 -11.91
CA PHE A 272 -11.64 -3.98 -11.03
C PHE A 272 -10.14 -3.70 -10.99
N ALA A 273 -9.32 -4.72 -11.24
CA ALA A 273 -7.87 -4.56 -11.38
C ALA A 273 -7.49 -3.79 -12.64
N ASP A 274 -8.18 -4.04 -13.78
CA ASP A 274 -7.98 -3.26 -15.01
C ASP A 274 -8.38 -1.79 -14.81
N TYR A 275 -9.52 -1.56 -14.15
CA TYR A 275 -9.97 -0.21 -13.78
C TYR A 275 -8.89 0.51 -12.94
N HIS A 276 -8.38 -0.14 -11.89
CA HIS A 276 -7.33 0.44 -11.06
C HIS A 276 -6.05 0.74 -11.85
N ALA A 277 -5.64 -0.18 -12.74
CA ALA A 277 -4.45 0.02 -13.59
C ALA A 277 -4.64 1.21 -14.54
N ALA A 278 -5.82 1.34 -15.17
CA ALA A 278 -6.17 2.46 -16.03
C ALA A 278 -6.17 3.78 -15.25
N LEU A 279 -6.79 3.81 -14.06
CA LEU A 279 -6.82 4.99 -13.20
C LEU A 279 -5.40 5.40 -12.75
N LEU A 280 -4.55 4.46 -12.39
CA LEU A 280 -3.15 4.73 -12.06
C LEU A 280 -2.35 5.31 -13.25
N SER A 281 -2.77 5.10 -14.49
CA SER A 281 -2.11 5.71 -15.66
C SER A 281 -2.52 7.17 -15.89
N CYS A 282 -3.60 7.61 -15.25
CA CYS A 282 -4.09 8.99 -15.34
C CYS A 282 -3.37 9.91 -14.36
N GLU A 283 -3.45 11.22 -14.64
CA GLU A 283 -2.93 12.25 -13.75
C GLU A 283 -4.10 12.90 -12.98
N PRO A 284 -3.90 13.32 -11.72
CA PRO A 284 -4.89 14.13 -11.00
C PRO A 284 -5.20 15.44 -11.74
N ASP A 285 -6.35 16.03 -11.45
CA ASP A 285 -6.82 17.27 -12.05
C ASP A 285 -7.02 17.20 -13.58
N THR A 286 -7.10 15.99 -14.15
CA THR A 286 -7.45 15.76 -15.57
C THR A 286 -8.86 15.20 -15.68
N THR A 287 -9.53 15.51 -16.81
CA THR A 287 -10.82 14.92 -17.13
C THR A 287 -10.59 13.67 -17.95
N VAL A 288 -11.22 12.57 -17.55
CA VAL A 288 -11.16 11.28 -18.24
C VAL A 288 -12.56 10.84 -18.67
N THR A 289 -12.64 10.12 -19.79
CA THR A 289 -13.89 9.52 -20.26
C THR A 289 -14.01 8.11 -19.71
N VAL A 290 -15.10 7.84 -19.00
CA VAL A 290 -15.43 6.53 -18.43
C VAL A 290 -16.66 5.98 -19.12
N THR A 291 -16.56 4.79 -19.69
CA THR A 291 -17.70 4.08 -20.28
C THR A 291 -18.30 3.16 -19.23
N VAL A 292 -19.56 3.38 -18.91
CA VAL A 292 -20.31 2.57 -17.94
C VAL A 292 -21.50 1.88 -18.60
N MET A 293 -21.81 0.69 -18.11
CA MET A 293 -23.05 0.00 -18.39
C MET A 293 -23.99 0.15 -17.20
N ARG A 294 -25.10 0.85 -17.38
CA ARG A 294 -26.11 1.09 -16.34
C ARG A 294 -27.36 0.27 -16.60
N GLN A 295 -27.87 -0.38 -15.58
CA GLN A 295 -29.09 -1.18 -15.71
C GLN A 295 -30.29 -0.26 -15.99
N GLY A 296 -30.92 -0.47 -17.17
CA GLY A 296 -32.19 0.14 -17.52
C GLY A 296 -33.38 -0.73 -17.08
N GLN A 297 -34.56 -0.53 -17.66
CA GLN A 297 -35.76 -1.30 -17.33
C GLN A 297 -35.68 -2.75 -17.84
N GLU A 298 -35.10 -2.98 -19.00
CA GLU A 298 -35.01 -4.29 -19.66
C GLU A 298 -33.57 -4.73 -19.89
N GLU A 299 -32.67 -3.81 -20.24
CA GLU A 299 -31.29 -4.08 -20.65
C GLU A 299 -30.32 -3.09 -20.01
N TYR A 300 -29.05 -3.46 -20.00
CA TYR A 300 -27.97 -2.53 -19.69
C TYR A 300 -27.77 -1.54 -20.83
N GLN A 301 -27.59 -0.27 -20.48
CA GLN A 301 -27.36 0.82 -21.42
C GLN A 301 -25.95 1.36 -21.25
N GLU A 302 -25.25 1.51 -22.36
CA GLU A 302 -23.93 2.11 -22.40
C GLU A 302 -24.03 3.63 -22.29
N MET A 303 -23.17 4.22 -21.47
CA MET A 303 -23.09 5.66 -21.26
C MET A 303 -21.62 6.06 -21.14
N GLU A 304 -21.25 7.18 -21.78
CA GLU A 304 -19.96 7.84 -21.56
C GLU A 304 -20.15 8.95 -20.52
N ILE A 305 -19.28 8.96 -19.53
CA ILE A 305 -19.30 9.94 -18.43
C ILE A 305 -17.92 10.57 -18.34
N GLU A 306 -17.88 11.91 -18.38
CA GLU A 306 -16.64 12.65 -18.12
C GLU A 306 -16.44 12.85 -16.62
N VAL A 307 -15.27 12.46 -16.12
CA VAL A 307 -14.92 12.53 -14.70
C VAL A 307 -13.66 13.36 -14.54
N LEU A 308 -13.74 14.44 -13.76
CA LEU A 308 -12.58 15.21 -13.34
C LEU A 308 -11.95 14.54 -12.13
N LEU A 309 -10.79 13.89 -12.33
CA LEU A 309 -10.06 13.19 -11.28
C LEU A 309 -9.50 14.17 -10.23
N GLN A 310 -9.30 13.68 -9.01
CA GLN A 310 -8.68 14.40 -7.90
C GLN A 310 -7.47 13.63 -7.36
N GLU A 311 -6.64 14.31 -6.56
CA GLU A 311 -5.55 13.70 -5.78
C GLU A 311 -6.10 13.08 -4.50
#